data_1d8ec56eb0c1a5ee963a857b70b4e6f4
#
_entry.id   1d8ec56eb0c1a5ee963a857b70b4e6f4
#
_cell.length_a   1.000
_cell.length_b   1.000
_cell.length_c   1.000
_cell.angle_alpha   90.00
_cell.angle_beta   90.00
_cell.angle_gamma   90.00
#
_symmetry.space_group_name_H-M   'P 1'
#
loop_
_entity.id
_entity.type
_entity.pdbx_description
1 polymer ?
#
loop_
_entity_poly.entity_id
_entity_poly.type
_entity_poly.pdbx_seq_one_letter_code
_entity_poly.pdbx_strand_id
1 'polypeptide(L)'
;MKNNKLYFVFLFLSILFASCNGEEVIEKWPEIGNYYDSSKPIELKSMSPDWGRINDSFIIKGNFPVDTTGKVKVFFADKEAVIVNNNGNELYGLIPKQMPGYNEIILEVEGKKYTSDNVKFKYYQTQSVKTILGKFGEDGWTSSDDSKIEEFRMNECTGIVAVAGQKSDNFIFVGGGWGDRTYFVSLEDNVVIRLINIGYMGAVAVDSSREKVSIMPRNGGALYTASRADGWVLNSLGLTIPFQGDCQGALAYAEDDRYLYAMSGDGLYEIDLEDKGYTKLFATSDYPAFDGVNTGQWRHYLTYSKYDKCFFASYPESNGIMKIWKDTSGAWQVERYAGFQPGWLATAFGDRLTDAVLKEPCGMAVNSSGELYVC
;
A
#
# COMPACT_ATOMS: atom_id res chain seq x y z
N MET A 1 -1.62 -54.98 50.84
CA MET A 1 -1.23 -53.62 50.45
C MET A 1 -1.86 -53.23 49.12
N LYS A 2 -3.19 -53.20 48.97
CA LYS A 2 -3.83 -52.90 47.65
C LYS A 2 -4.96 -51.86 47.71
N ASN A 3 -5.31 -51.30 48.89
CA ASN A 3 -6.48 -50.41 49.05
C ASN A 3 -6.14 -48.90 49.28
N ASN A 4 -4.89 -48.54 49.49
CA ASN A 4 -4.56 -47.16 49.80
C ASN A 4 -4.38 -46.23 48.58
N LYS A 5 -4.24 -46.80 47.36
CA LYS A 5 -4.13 -46.00 46.15
C LYS A 5 -5.49 -45.50 45.64
N LEU A 6 -6.56 -46.17 45.96
CA LEU A 6 -7.91 -45.75 45.53
C LEU A 6 -8.44 -44.56 46.32
N TYR A 7 -8.09 -44.44 47.60
CA TYR A 7 -8.49 -43.32 48.44
C TYR A 7 -7.77 -42.03 48.08
N PHE A 8 -6.52 -42.11 47.63
CA PHE A 8 -5.77 -40.93 47.16
C PHE A 8 -6.33 -40.38 45.86
N VAL A 9 -6.81 -41.22 44.95
CA VAL A 9 -7.42 -40.78 43.67
C VAL A 9 -8.77 -40.13 43.90
N PHE A 10 -9.57 -40.66 44.84
CA PHE A 10 -10.86 -40.06 45.22
C PHE A 10 -10.70 -38.75 45.98
N LEU A 11 -9.68 -38.62 46.81
CA LEU A 11 -9.40 -37.38 47.54
C LEU A 11 -8.90 -36.26 46.57
N PHE A 12 -8.11 -36.63 45.55
CA PHE A 12 -7.66 -35.68 44.51
C PHE A 12 -8.79 -35.25 43.56
N LEU A 13 -9.71 -36.18 43.23
CA LEU A 13 -10.88 -35.84 42.42
C LEU A 13 -11.90 -34.93 43.19
N SER A 14 -12.05 -35.16 44.48
CA SER A 14 -12.95 -34.29 45.29
C SER A 14 -12.40 -32.89 45.52
N ILE A 15 -11.09 -32.71 45.52
CA ILE A 15 -10.46 -31.36 45.58
C ILE A 15 -10.61 -30.61 44.23
N LEU A 16 -10.65 -31.33 43.10
CA LEU A 16 -10.87 -30.71 41.77
C LEU A 16 -12.33 -30.26 41.57
N PHE A 17 -13.30 -30.85 42.26
CA PHE A 17 -14.70 -30.44 42.19
C PHE A 17 -15.08 -29.38 43.26
N ALA A 18 -14.26 -29.18 44.29
CA ALA A 18 -14.50 -28.11 45.30
C ALA A 18 -13.96 -26.75 44.87
N SER A 19 -13.24 -26.68 43.76
CA SER A 19 -12.65 -25.45 43.22
C SER A 19 -13.56 -24.66 42.25
N CYS A 20 -14.79 -25.12 41.99
CA CYS A 20 -15.73 -24.47 41.08
C CYS A 20 -17.01 -23.96 41.72
N ASN A 21 -17.02 -23.71 43.04
CA ASN A 21 -18.02 -22.86 43.65
C ASN A 21 -17.44 -21.47 43.92
N GLY A 22 -16.87 -20.86 42.88
CA GLY A 22 -16.78 -19.42 42.84
C GLY A 22 -18.21 -18.91 42.71
N GLU A 23 -18.75 -18.31 43.75
CA GLU A 23 -19.81 -17.32 43.56
C GLU A 23 -19.29 -16.43 42.42
N GLU A 24 -20.00 -16.38 41.28
CA GLU A 24 -19.83 -15.28 40.36
C GLU A 24 -20.05 -14.01 41.16
N VAL A 25 -18.98 -13.43 41.65
CA VAL A 25 -18.97 -12.03 42.00
C VAL A 25 -19.21 -11.34 40.68
N ILE A 26 -20.48 -11.17 40.33
CA ILE A 26 -20.88 -10.18 39.35
C ILE A 26 -20.45 -8.89 40.02
N GLU A 27 -19.20 -8.47 39.76
CA GLU A 27 -18.83 -7.10 40.06
C GLU A 27 -19.90 -6.24 39.38
N LYS A 28 -20.83 -5.73 40.18
CA LYS A 28 -21.69 -4.66 39.69
C LYS A 28 -20.75 -3.56 39.26
N TRP A 29 -20.59 -3.44 37.97
CA TRP A 29 -19.91 -2.27 37.43
C TRP A 29 -20.51 -1.06 38.12
N PRO A 30 -19.70 -0.16 38.70
CA PRO A 30 -20.23 1.03 39.35
C PRO A 30 -21.17 1.70 38.34
N GLU A 31 -22.37 2.08 38.83
CA GLU A 31 -23.32 2.80 37.98
C GLU A 31 -22.58 3.97 37.36
N ILE A 32 -22.65 4.05 36.02
CA ILE A 32 -21.97 5.10 35.27
C ILE A 32 -22.64 6.41 35.69
N GLY A 33 -22.00 7.14 36.60
CA GLY A 33 -22.49 8.45 37.04
C GLY A 33 -22.54 9.42 35.88
N ASN A 34 -23.48 10.35 35.90
CA ASN A 34 -23.45 11.50 35.00
C ASN A 34 -22.69 12.63 35.72
N TYR A 35 -21.47 12.90 35.25
CA TYR A 35 -20.58 13.94 35.80
C TYR A 35 -20.54 15.20 34.93
N TYR A 36 -21.39 15.28 33.88
CA TYR A 36 -21.50 16.47 33.05
C TYR A 36 -22.01 17.66 33.85
N ASP A 37 -21.29 18.77 33.80
CA ASP A 37 -21.68 20.03 34.41
C ASP A 37 -22.13 21.00 33.30
N SER A 38 -23.44 21.15 33.14
CA SER A 38 -24.05 22.02 32.14
C SER A 38 -23.79 23.51 32.36
N SER A 39 -23.31 23.89 33.56
CA SER A 39 -22.94 25.28 33.89
C SER A 39 -21.53 25.64 33.33
N LYS A 40 -20.76 24.67 32.93
CA LYS A 40 -19.42 24.83 32.36
C LYS A 40 -19.40 24.62 30.85
N PRO A 41 -18.46 25.22 30.15
CA PRO A 41 -18.31 25.00 28.72
C PRO A 41 -17.95 23.54 28.43
N ILE A 42 -18.34 23.09 27.20
CA ILE A 42 -17.87 21.83 26.67
C ILE A 42 -16.40 21.99 26.35
N GLU A 43 -15.55 21.09 26.83
CA GLU A 43 -14.11 21.18 26.67
C GLU A 43 -13.41 19.80 26.66
N LEU A 44 -12.30 19.71 25.94
CA LEU A 44 -11.31 18.63 26.00
C LEU A 44 -10.15 19.09 26.88
N LYS A 45 -9.87 18.39 27.99
CA LYS A 45 -8.79 18.74 28.92
C LYS A 45 -7.53 17.95 28.69
N SER A 46 -7.68 16.63 28.53
CA SER A 46 -6.56 15.72 28.35
C SER A 46 -7.00 14.42 27.68
N MET A 47 -6.04 13.72 27.13
CA MET A 47 -6.20 12.38 26.59
C MET A 47 -5.12 11.45 27.14
N SER A 48 -5.46 10.19 27.40
CA SER A 48 -4.53 9.16 27.84
C SER A 48 -4.88 7.80 27.23
N PRO A 49 -3.89 7.08 26.65
CA PRO A 49 -2.57 7.59 26.33
C PRO A 49 -2.61 8.65 25.22
N ASP A 50 -1.59 9.48 25.10
CA ASP A 50 -1.42 10.45 24.04
C ASP A 50 -0.76 9.88 22.78
N TRP A 51 -0.61 8.56 22.75
CA TRP A 51 -0.10 7.78 21.60
C TRP A 51 -0.73 6.38 21.59
N GLY A 52 -0.76 5.76 20.40
CA GLY A 52 -1.28 4.39 20.26
C GLY A 52 -1.41 3.95 18.80
N ARG A 53 -2.09 2.84 18.61
CA ARG A 53 -2.32 2.16 17.33
C ARG A 53 -3.82 1.95 17.11
N ILE A 54 -4.17 1.43 15.95
CA ILE A 54 -5.56 1.02 15.67
C ILE A 54 -6.08 0.05 16.75
N ASN A 55 -7.30 0.29 17.20
CA ASN A 55 -8.01 -0.46 18.21
C ASN A 55 -7.41 -0.40 19.64
N ASP A 56 -6.35 0.37 19.87
CA ASP A 56 -5.95 0.67 21.24
C ASP A 56 -7.05 1.50 21.92
N SER A 57 -7.21 1.31 23.21
CA SER A 57 -8.18 2.07 23.99
C SER A 57 -7.65 3.44 24.38
N PHE A 58 -8.53 4.42 24.47
CA PHE A 58 -8.22 5.75 24.96
C PHE A 58 -9.25 6.27 25.96
N ILE A 59 -8.85 7.21 26.80
CA ILE A 59 -9.69 7.98 27.69
C ILE A 59 -9.46 9.46 27.39
N ILE A 60 -10.52 10.19 27.05
CA ILE A 60 -10.53 11.65 27.01
C ILE A 60 -11.18 12.16 28.28
N LYS A 61 -10.52 13.09 28.98
CA LYS A 61 -11.08 13.81 30.12
C LYS A 61 -11.50 15.20 29.69
N GLY A 62 -12.67 15.64 30.23
CA GLY A 62 -13.21 16.92 29.83
C GLY A 62 -14.53 17.25 30.53
N ASN A 63 -15.38 17.99 29.84
CA ASN A 63 -16.76 18.25 30.24
C ASN A 63 -17.64 18.17 28.99
N PHE A 64 -18.45 17.14 28.87
CA PHE A 64 -19.29 16.90 27.70
C PHE A 64 -20.58 16.16 28.07
N PRO A 65 -21.69 16.35 27.34
CA PRO A 65 -22.95 15.69 27.62
C PRO A 65 -22.82 14.16 27.65
N VAL A 66 -23.48 13.49 28.58
CA VAL A 66 -23.65 12.05 28.50
C VAL A 66 -24.66 11.75 27.41
N ASP A 67 -24.21 11.02 26.41
CA ASP A 67 -24.99 10.78 25.20
C ASP A 67 -25.28 9.30 24.99
N THR A 68 -26.55 8.97 24.97
CA THR A 68 -27.06 7.63 24.63
C THR A 68 -27.57 7.55 23.18
N THR A 69 -27.48 8.64 22.40
CA THR A 69 -28.11 8.79 21.10
C THR A 69 -27.12 9.01 19.94
N GLY A 70 -25.82 8.97 20.21
CA GLY A 70 -24.78 9.16 19.20
C GLY A 70 -24.57 10.61 18.76
N LYS A 71 -24.99 11.59 19.56
CA LYS A 71 -24.77 13.01 19.31
C LYS A 71 -23.41 13.52 19.75
N VAL A 72 -22.69 12.74 20.56
CA VAL A 72 -21.30 13.01 20.95
C VAL A 72 -20.41 12.09 20.15
N LYS A 73 -19.51 12.67 19.37
CA LYS A 73 -18.57 11.97 18.51
C LYS A 73 -17.15 12.45 18.77
N VAL A 74 -16.19 11.56 18.60
CA VAL A 74 -14.76 11.88 18.67
C VAL A 74 -14.12 11.54 17.35
N PHE A 75 -13.33 12.47 16.82
CA PHE A 75 -12.56 12.26 15.61
C PHE A 75 -11.07 12.42 15.92
N PHE A 76 -10.29 11.57 15.28
CA PHE A 76 -8.85 11.68 15.18
C PHE A 76 -8.55 12.17 13.74
N ALA A 77 -8.23 13.45 13.60
CA ALA A 77 -8.25 14.17 12.33
C ALA A 77 -9.65 14.05 11.65
N ASP A 78 -9.77 13.28 10.58
CA ASP A 78 -11.02 13.06 9.85
C ASP A 78 -11.71 11.71 10.17
N LYS A 79 -11.15 10.87 11.03
CA LYS A 79 -11.64 9.52 11.31
C LYS A 79 -12.42 9.46 12.62
N GLU A 80 -13.68 9.05 12.53
CA GLU A 80 -14.55 8.86 13.69
C GLU A 80 -14.09 7.66 14.53
N ALA A 81 -13.96 7.86 15.84
CA ALA A 81 -13.63 6.84 16.81
C ALA A 81 -14.87 6.12 17.32
N VAL A 82 -14.71 4.86 17.71
CA VAL A 82 -15.76 4.12 18.40
C VAL A 82 -15.77 4.54 19.87
N ILE A 83 -16.86 5.14 20.33
CA ILE A 83 -17.09 5.45 21.75
C ILE A 83 -17.71 4.23 22.40
N VAL A 84 -17.07 3.73 23.45
CA VAL A 84 -17.53 2.59 24.24
C VAL A 84 -18.32 3.04 25.45
N ASN A 85 -17.91 4.15 26.08
CA ASN A 85 -18.56 4.70 27.27
C ASN A 85 -18.33 6.21 27.37
N ASN A 86 -19.29 6.91 27.95
CA ASN A 86 -19.25 8.34 28.27
C ASN A 86 -20.01 8.61 29.59
N ASN A 87 -19.31 9.12 30.59
CA ASN A 87 -19.90 9.47 31.87
C ASN A 87 -19.99 10.98 32.12
N GLY A 88 -19.71 11.80 31.11
CA GLY A 88 -19.78 13.25 31.16
C GLY A 88 -18.48 13.99 31.49
N ASN A 89 -17.54 13.35 32.19
CA ASN A 89 -16.19 13.88 32.40
C ASN A 89 -15.08 12.97 31.86
N GLU A 90 -15.38 11.72 31.54
CA GLU A 90 -14.52 10.77 30.91
C GLU A 90 -15.24 10.09 29.73
N LEU A 91 -14.58 10.06 28.59
CA LEU A 91 -15.04 9.39 27.38
C LEU A 91 -14.02 8.31 27.05
N TYR A 92 -14.51 7.08 26.98
CA TYR A 92 -13.72 5.90 26.68
C TYR A 92 -14.03 5.39 25.28
N GLY A 93 -13.00 5.10 24.50
CA GLY A 93 -13.19 4.64 23.14
C GLY A 93 -12.01 3.87 22.56
N LEU A 94 -12.13 3.54 21.27
CA LEU A 94 -11.12 2.83 20.50
C LEU A 94 -10.60 3.71 19.37
N ILE A 95 -9.27 3.71 19.19
CA ILE A 95 -8.57 4.51 18.20
C ILE A 95 -8.88 3.97 16.79
N PRO A 96 -9.35 4.82 15.87
CA PRO A 96 -9.60 4.43 14.48
C PRO A 96 -8.30 4.30 13.69
N LYS A 97 -8.35 3.61 12.55
CA LYS A 97 -7.25 3.61 11.57
C LYS A 97 -7.09 5.00 10.98
N GLN A 98 -5.88 5.54 11.01
CA GLN A 98 -5.56 6.87 10.51
C GLN A 98 -4.11 6.96 10.02
N MET A 99 -3.72 8.13 9.51
CA MET A 99 -2.35 8.38 9.08
C MET A 99 -1.39 8.43 10.28
N PRO A 100 -0.16 7.91 10.13
CA PRO A 100 0.85 7.98 11.19
C PRO A 100 1.25 9.42 11.48
N GLY A 101 1.66 9.68 12.72
CA GLY A 101 2.08 10.99 13.18
C GLY A 101 1.11 11.64 14.15
N TYR A 102 1.25 12.94 14.36
CA TYR A 102 0.38 13.69 15.26
C TYR A 102 -0.95 14.03 14.58
N ASN A 103 -2.04 13.66 15.25
CA ASN A 103 -3.40 13.92 14.82
C ASN A 103 -4.09 14.84 15.83
N GLU A 104 -4.87 15.77 15.33
CA GLU A 104 -5.75 16.60 16.13
C GLU A 104 -6.92 15.75 16.65
N ILE A 105 -7.35 16.01 17.88
CA ILE A 105 -8.53 15.38 18.45
C ILE A 105 -9.68 16.39 18.41
N ILE A 106 -10.78 15.97 17.79
CA ILE A 106 -11.97 16.79 17.62
C ILE A 106 -13.13 16.09 18.36
N LEU A 107 -13.70 16.78 19.34
CA LEU A 107 -14.96 16.39 19.95
C LEU A 107 -16.10 17.11 19.20
N GLU A 108 -17.05 16.36 18.68
CA GLU A 108 -18.26 16.91 18.08
C GLU A 108 -19.45 16.64 18.98
N VAL A 109 -20.17 17.68 19.37
CA VAL A 109 -21.38 17.60 20.18
C VAL A 109 -22.50 18.32 19.44
N GLU A 110 -23.54 17.59 19.08
CA GLU A 110 -24.70 18.11 18.32
C GLU A 110 -24.28 18.90 17.06
N GLY A 111 -23.23 18.42 16.36
CA GLY A 111 -22.71 19.02 15.14
C GLY A 111 -21.73 20.21 15.35
N LYS A 112 -21.51 20.65 16.59
CA LYS A 112 -20.49 21.64 16.91
C LYS A 112 -19.17 20.95 17.26
N LYS A 113 -18.07 21.46 16.69
CA LYS A 113 -16.72 20.93 16.89
C LYS A 113 -15.98 21.70 17.99
N TYR A 114 -15.32 20.97 18.85
CA TYR A 114 -14.49 21.45 19.95
C TYR A 114 -13.11 20.82 19.82
N THR A 115 -12.08 21.63 19.87
CA THR A 115 -10.68 21.20 19.79
C THR A 115 -9.88 21.78 20.94
N SER A 116 -8.70 21.23 21.20
CA SER A 116 -7.79 21.73 22.20
C SER A 116 -6.36 21.65 21.68
N ASP A 117 -5.65 22.76 21.61
CA ASP A 117 -4.26 22.81 21.18
C ASP A 117 -3.32 21.95 22.04
N ASN A 118 -3.74 21.67 23.27
CA ASN A 118 -2.98 20.87 24.23
C ASN A 118 -3.27 19.38 24.15
N VAL A 119 -4.29 18.95 23.40
CA VAL A 119 -4.67 17.54 23.25
C VAL A 119 -4.36 17.07 21.85
N LYS A 120 -3.22 16.40 21.70
CA LYS A 120 -2.77 15.79 20.45
C LYS A 120 -2.50 14.33 20.66
N PHE A 121 -2.74 13.53 19.65
CA PHE A 121 -2.52 12.10 19.69
C PHE A 121 -1.48 11.70 18.63
N LYS A 122 -0.46 10.92 19.04
CA LYS A 122 0.53 10.39 18.12
C LYS A 122 0.17 8.97 17.73
N TYR A 123 -0.28 8.80 16.47
CA TYR A 123 -0.62 7.48 15.93
C TYR A 123 0.62 6.77 15.40
N TYR A 124 0.79 5.52 15.82
CA TYR A 124 1.83 4.63 15.33
C TYR A 124 1.22 3.55 14.43
N GLN A 125 1.59 3.57 13.18
CA GLN A 125 1.24 2.49 12.26
C GLN A 125 2.29 1.38 12.37
N THR A 126 1.83 0.16 12.69
CA THR A 126 2.68 -1.02 12.57
C THR A 126 2.59 -1.49 11.13
N GLN A 127 3.67 -1.38 10.40
CA GLN A 127 3.79 -2.01 9.09
C GLN A 127 4.33 -3.42 9.29
N SER A 128 3.70 -4.39 8.66
CA SER A 128 4.19 -5.76 8.59
C SER A 128 4.41 -6.14 7.13
N VAL A 129 5.51 -6.81 6.86
CA VAL A 129 5.81 -7.37 5.54
C VAL A 129 5.67 -8.88 5.63
N LYS A 130 4.90 -9.47 4.72
CA LYS A 130 4.73 -10.91 4.59
C LYS A 130 5.11 -11.33 3.17
N THR A 131 5.89 -12.38 3.04
CA THR A 131 6.13 -13.03 1.76
C THR A 131 4.82 -13.66 1.27
N ILE A 132 4.34 -13.21 0.10
CA ILE A 132 3.12 -13.72 -0.53
C ILE A 132 3.41 -14.74 -1.62
N LEU A 133 4.64 -14.78 -2.14
CA LEU A 133 5.06 -15.68 -3.20
C LEU A 133 6.54 -16.01 -3.05
N GLY A 134 6.91 -17.26 -3.33
CA GLY A 134 8.28 -17.72 -3.23
C GLY A 134 8.72 -18.01 -1.80
N LYS A 135 10.02 -18.21 -1.61
CA LYS A 135 10.61 -18.47 -0.31
C LYS A 135 11.90 -17.66 -0.15
N PHE A 136 11.99 -16.92 0.92
CA PHE A 136 13.15 -16.10 1.19
C PHE A 136 14.44 -16.93 1.28
N GLY A 137 15.48 -16.51 0.54
CA GLY A 137 16.79 -17.16 0.54
C GLY A 137 16.87 -18.43 -0.31
N GLU A 138 15.84 -18.78 -1.11
CA GLU A 138 15.88 -19.86 -2.08
C GLU A 138 15.78 -19.33 -3.50
N ASP A 139 16.85 -19.46 -4.26
CA ASP A 139 16.90 -19.16 -5.68
C ASP A 139 16.32 -20.31 -6.50
N GLY A 140 15.98 -20.01 -7.74
CA GLY A 140 15.57 -21.01 -8.71
C GLY A 140 14.32 -20.59 -9.47
N TRP A 141 13.82 -21.47 -10.29
CA TRP A 141 12.61 -21.27 -11.06
C TRP A 141 11.78 -22.53 -11.12
N THR A 142 10.50 -22.33 -11.19
CA THR A 142 9.54 -23.42 -11.35
C THR A 142 9.39 -23.69 -12.85
N SER A 143 9.67 -24.94 -13.27
CA SER A 143 9.58 -25.34 -14.67
C SER A 143 8.17 -25.74 -15.11
N SER A 144 7.27 -26.01 -14.16
CA SER A 144 5.87 -26.38 -14.42
C SER A 144 5.03 -25.17 -14.88
N ASP A 145 3.97 -25.45 -15.63
CA ASP A 145 3.02 -24.43 -16.09
C ASP A 145 2.15 -23.91 -14.97
N ASP A 146 1.97 -24.72 -13.92
CA ASP A 146 1.29 -24.37 -12.67
C ASP A 146 2.05 -24.92 -11.46
N SER A 147 1.86 -24.29 -10.34
CA SER A 147 2.42 -24.70 -9.05
C SER A 147 1.62 -24.09 -7.90
N LYS A 148 1.83 -24.60 -6.69
CA LYS A 148 1.36 -23.91 -5.49
C LYS A 148 2.25 -22.71 -5.17
N ILE A 149 1.69 -21.73 -4.45
CA ILE A 149 2.40 -20.49 -4.10
C ILE A 149 3.70 -20.80 -3.33
N GLU A 150 3.65 -21.69 -2.36
CA GLU A 150 4.81 -22.05 -1.53
C GLU A 150 5.91 -22.83 -2.28
N GLU A 151 5.54 -23.47 -3.39
CA GLU A 151 6.46 -24.25 -4.23
C GLU A 151 7.10 -23.39 -5.34
N PHE A 152 6.50 -22.25 -5.65
CA PHE A 152 6.94 -21.39 -6.73
C PHE A 152 8.30 -20.75 -6.46
N ARG A 153 9.14 -20.73 -7.49
CA ARG A 153 10.44 -20.04 -7.48
C ARG A 153 10.60 -19.24 -8.78
N MET A 154 11.20 -18.07 -8.66
CA MET A 154 11.51 -17.19 -9.78
C MET A 154 12.85 -16.51 -9.51
N ASN A 155 13.70 -16.36 -10.56
CA ASN A 155 15.01 -15.73 -10.40
C ASN A 155 14.89 -14.21 -10.31
N GLU A 156 14.08 -13.60 -11.17
CA GLU A 156 14.01 -12.15 -11.28
C GLU A 156 12.57 -11.72 -11.54
N CYS A 157 12.09 -10.78 -10.75
CA CYS A 157 10.80 -10.12 -10.95
C CYS A 157 11.06 -8.67 -11.38
N THR A 158 10.64 -8.30 -12.59
CA THR A 158 10.80 -6.94 -13.11
C THR A 158 9.54 -6.11 -13.02
N GLY A 159 8.41 -6.74 -12.77
CA GLY A 159 7.15 -6.05 -12.58
C GLY A 159 6.10 -6.91 -11.87
N ILE A 160 5.24 -6.25 -11.12
CA ILE A 160 4.11 -6.84 -10.43
C ILE A 160 2.94 -5.87 -10.44
N VAL A 161 1.74 -6.36 -10.68
CA VAL A 161 0.50 -5.60 -10.53
C VAL A 161 -0.55 -6.41 -9.78
N ALA A 162 -1.36 -5.73 -9.00
CA ALA A 162 -2.52 -6.31 -8.35
C ALA A 162 -3.72 -6.25 -9.31
N VAL A 163 -4.33 -7.38 -9.59
CA VAL A 163 -5.52 -7.51 -10.44
C VAL A 163 -6.72 -7.92 -9.62
N ALA A 164 -7.93 -7.61 -10.11
CA ALA A 164 -9.16 -7.92 -9.39
C ALA A 164 -9.36 -9.44 -9.24
N GLY A 165 -9.59 -9.89 -8.01
CA GLY A 165 -10.01 -11.25 -7.65
C GLY A 165 -11.49 -11.29 -7.28
N GLN A 166 -11.99 -12.44 -6.85
CA GLN A 166 -13.38 -12.60 -6.37
C GLN A 166 -13.55 -12.15 -4.92
N LYS A 167 -12.61 -12.50 -4.05
CA LYS A 167 -12.64 -12.21 -2.61
C LYS A 167 -11.45 -11.37 -2.15
N SER A 168 -10.32 -11.51 -2.84
CA SER A 168 -9.08 -10.80 -2.57
C SER A 168 -8.39 -10.42 -3.87
N ASP A 169 -7.39 -9.56 -3.81
CA ASP A 169 -6.59 -9.25 -4.98
C ASP A 169 -5.76 -10.47 -5.40
N ASN A 170 -5.67 -10.68 -6.70
CA ASN A 170 -4.72 -11.57 -7.34
C ASN A 170 -3.57 -10.74 -7.93
N PHE A 171 -2.53 -11.39 -8.43
CA PHE A 171 -1.36 -10.71 -8.93
C PHE A 171 -0.91 -11.24 -10.28
N ILE A 172 -0.37 -10.37 -11.13
CA ILE A 172 0.37 -10.74 -12.32
C ILE A 172 1.81 -10.28 -12.16
N PHE A 173 2.73 -11.20 -12.32
CA PHE A 173 4.16 -10.97 -12.28
C PHE A 173 4.76 -11.13 -13.67
N VAL A 174 5.75 -10.31 -13.95
CA VAL A 174 6.59 -10.49 -15.13
C VAL A 174 8.03 -10.74 -14.72
N GLY A 175 8.62 -11.78 -15.27
CA GLY A 175 10.01 -12.14 -15.04
C GLY A 175 10.91 -11.57 -16.12
N GLY A 176 12.04 -10.98 -15.73
CA GLY A 176 13.03 -10.39 -16.64
C GLY A 176 14.23 -11.26 -16.95
N GLY A 177 14.41 -12.35 -16.21
CA GLY A 177 15.54 -13.26 -16.33
C GLY A 177 15.41 -14.30 -17.47
N TRP A 178 16.51 -15.01 -17.68
CA TRP A 178 16.53 -16.14 -18.60
C TRP A 178 15.59 -17.26 -18.11
N GLY A 179 14.56 -17.56 -18.90
CA GLY A 179 13.59 -18.58 -18.54
C GLY A 179 12.40 -18.07 -17.74
N ASP A 180 12.47 -16.91 -17.15
CA ASP A 180 11.34 -16.30 -16.47
C ASP A 180 10.24 -15.91 -17.46
N ARG A 181 9.00 -15.89 -16.97
CA ARG A 181 7.79 -15.77 -17.77
C ARG A 181 6.82 -14.81 -17.09
N THR A 182 5.65 -14.67 -17.66
CA THR A 182 4.53 -13.99 -17.05
C THR A 182 3.67 -14.99 -16.30
N TYR A 183 3.34 -14.67 -15.06
CA TYR A 183 2.59 -15.54 -14.15
C TYR A 183 1.39 -14.81 -13.58
N PHE A 184 0.28 -15.53 -13.48
CA PHE A 184 -0.88 -15.14 -12.69
C PHE A 184 -0.85 -15.88 -11.36
N VAL A 185 -1.11 -15.17 -10.26
CA VAL A 185 -1.12 -15.72 -8.90
C VAL A 185 -2.49 -15.49 -8.27
N SER A 186 -3.20 -16.57 -7.98
CA SER A 186 -4.42 -16.55 -7.18
C SER A 186 -4.07 -16.90 -5.73
N LEU A 187 -4.24 -15.92 -4.84
CA LEU A 187 -4.10 -16.16 -3.40
C LEU A 187 -5.26 -16.99 -2.83
N GLU A 188 -6.44 -16.87 -3.43
CA GLU A 188 -7.63 -17.62 -3.00
C GLU A 188 -7.52 -19.10 -3.30
N ASP A 189 -6.99 -19.44 -4.48
CA ASP A 189 -6.89 -20.81 -4.95
C ASP A 189 -5.53 -21.46 -4.61
N ASN A 190 -4.61 -20.69 -4.04
CA ASN A 190 -3.25 -21.10 -3.74
C ASN A 190 -2.50 -21.65 -4.97
N VAL A 191 -2.59 -20.92 -6.10
CA VAL A 191 -2.02 -21.37 -7.36
C VAL A 191 -1.25 -20.26 -8.06
N VAL A 192 -0.17 -20.64 -8.75
CA VAL A 192 0.58 -19.82 -9.71
C VAL A 192 0.46 -20.47 -11.08
N ILE A 193 -0.01 -19.73 -12.06
CA ILE A 193 -0.25 -20.21 -13.44
C ILE A 193 0.64 -19.42 -14.38
N ARG A 194 1.37 -20.09 -15.25
CA ARG A 194 2.13 -19.47 -16.31
C ARG A 194 1.18 -19.01 -17.44
N LEU A 195 1.14 -17.70 -17.70
CA LEU A 195 0.25 -17.14 -18.73
C LEU A 195 0.82 -17.26 -20.13
N ILE A 196 2.12 -17.02 -20.30
CA ILE A 196 2.74 -17.02 -21.62
C ILE A 196 4.22 -17.43 -21.53
N ASN A 197 4.69 -18.05 -22.59
CA ASN A 197 6.07 -18.47 -22.75
C ASN A 197 6.89 -17.48 -23.62
N ILE A 198 6.74 -16.20 -23.37
CA ILE A 198 7.60 -15.15 -23.95
C ILE A 198 8.60 -14.77 -22.87
N GLY A 199 9.88 -15.01 -23.13
CA GLY A 199 10.95 -14.61 -22.22
C GLY A 199 11.21 -13.11 -22.24
N TYR A 200 11.96 -12.62 -21.27
CA TYR A 200 12.36 -11.21 -21.19
C TYR A 200 11.20 -10.23 -21.17
N MET A 201 10.18 -10.51 -20.36
CA MET A 201 9.17 -9.51 -20.09
C MET A 201 9.77 -8.37 -19.28
N GLY A 202 9.47 -7.13 -19.66
CA GLY A 202 10.05 -5.95 -19.03
C GLY A 202 9.05 -5.22 -18.13
N ALA A 203 7.93 -4.84 -18.71
CA ALA A 203 6.98 -3.95 -18.05
C ALA A 203 5.58 -4.58 -17.95
N VAL A 204 4.87 -4.25 -16.88
CA VAL A 204 3.44 -4.56 -16.68
C VAL A 204 2.73 -3.36 -16.11
N ALA A 205 1.55 -3.05 -16.61
CA ALA A 205 0.65 -2.04 -16.07
C ALA A 205 -0.77 -2.62 -16.01
N VAL A 206 -1.56 -2.11 -15.07
CA VAL A 206 -2.96 -2.50 -14.85
C VAL A 206 -3.85 -1.28 -14.97
N ASP A 207 -5.02 -1.44 -15.60
CA ASP A 207 -6.03 -0.41 -15.73
C ASP A 207 -6.67 -0.01 -14.38
N SER A 208 -7.49 1.02 -14.36
CA SER A 208 -8.13 1.52 -13.13
C SER A 208 -9.11 0.53 -12.51
N SER A 209 -9.75 -0.31 -13.33
CA SER A 209 -10.65 -1.37 -12.87
C SER A 209 -9.92 -2.59 -12.31
N ARG A 210 -8.63 -2.73 -12.60
CA ARG A 210 -7.78 -3.88 -12.31
C ARG A 210 -8.25 -5.16 -13.02
N GLU A 211 -8.95 -5.01 -14.13
CA GLU A 211 -9.47 -6.11 -14.93
C GLU A 211 -8.74 -6.29 -16.27
N LYS A 212 -7.87 -5.34 -16.63
CA LYS A 212 -7.02 -5.43 -17.83
C LYS A 212 -5.57 -5.13 -17.50
N VAL A 213 -4.67 -5.83 -18.13
CA VAL A 213 -3.24 -5.58 -18.03
C VAL A 213 -2.63 -5.38 -19.39
N SER A 214 -1.61 -4.52 -19.43
CA SER A 214 -0.72 -4.36 -20.59
C SER A 214 0.68 -4.80 -20.21
N ILE A 215 1.30 -5.57 -21.05
CA ILE A 215 2.62 -6.17 -20.82
C ILE A 215 3.49 -5.93 -22.03
N MET A 216 4.74 -5.54 -21.81
CA MET A 216 5.70 -5.29 -22.86
C MET A 216 6.98 -6.07 -22.59
N PRO A 217 7.50 -6.82 -23.56
CA PRO A 217 8.82 -7.40 -23.45
C PRO A 217 9.90 -6.33 -23.32
N ARG A 218 10.92 -6.65 -22.59
CA ARG A 218 12.20 -5.95 -22.60
C ARG A 218 12.77 -5.99 -24.02
N ASN A 219 13.34 -5.06 -24.60
CA ASN A 219 13.96 -5.09 -25.94
C ASN A 219 12.99 -5.31 -27.12
N GLY A 220 11.96 -4.53 -27.27
CA GLY A 220 11.25 -4.70 -28.52
C GLY A 220 9.94 -3.98 -28.70
N GLY A 221 9.46 -3.36 -27.65
CA GLY A 221 8.27 -2.51 -27.73
C GLY A 221 7.00 -3.18 -28.23
N ALA A 222 6.97 -4.50 -28.43
CA ALA A 222 5.76 -5.23 -28.78
C ALA A 222 4.82 -5.24 -27.58
N LEU A 223 3.55 -4.83 -27.78
CA LEU A 223 2.58 -4.72 -26.69
C LEU A 223 1.62 -5.91 -26.68
N TYR A 224 1.44 -6.49 -25.50
CA TYR A 224 0.48 -7.54 -25.21
C TYR A 224 -0.54 -7.03 -24.22
N THR A 225 -1.77 -7.53 -24.33
CA THR A 225 -2.85 -7.24 -23.40
C THR A 225 -3.52 -8.53 -22.94
N ALA A 226 -4.04 -8.54 -21.72
CA ALA A 226 -4.89 -9.59 -21.19
C ALA A 226 -6.00 -9.00 -20.37
N SER A 227 -7.13 -9.69 -20.29
CA SER A 227 -8.28 -9.27 -19.46
C SER A 227 -8.79 -10.41 -18.59
N ARG A 228 -9.44 -10.04 -17.49
CA ARG A 228 -10.13 -10.99 -16.63
C ARG A 228 -11.25 -11.72 -17.40
N ALA A 229 -11.96 -11.00 -18.27
CA ALA A 229 -13.04 -11.56 -19.09
C ALA A 229 -12.57 -12.70 -20.01
N ASP A 230 -11.29 -12.62 -20.45
CA ASP A 230 -10.67 -13.62 -21.33
C ASP A 230 -9.82 -14.65 -20.52
N GLY A 231 -9.97 -14.70 -19.19
CA GLY A 231 -9.22 -15.59 -18.32
C GLY A 231 -7.72 -15.30 -18.31
N TRP A 232 -7.34 -14.04 -18.48
CA TRP A 232 -5.95 -13.55 -18.51
C TRP A 232 -5.11 -14.10 -19.68
N VAL A 233 -5.76 -14.50 -20.78
CA VAL A 233 -5.05 -14.90 -21.99
C VAL A 233 -4.34 -13.70 -22.60
N LEU A 234 -3.01 -13.80 -22.78
CA LEU A 234 -2.21 -12.74 -23.39
C LEU A 234 -2.35 -12.76 -24.90
N ASN A 235 -2.79 -11.63 -25.43
CA ASN A 235 -2.97 -11.39 -26.85
C ASN A 235 -2.03 -10.28 -27.32
N SER A 236 -1.37 -10.47 -28.46
CA SER A 236 -0.61 -9.38 -29.07
C SER A 236 -1.54 -8.29 -29.56
N LEU A 237 -1.23 -7.04 -29.21
CA LEU A 237 -1.96 -5.89 -29.74
C LEU A 237 -1.64 -5.63 -31.22
N GLY A 238 -0.56 -6.22 -31.74
CA GLY A 238 -0.06 -5.97 -33.11
C GLY A 238 0.62 -4.61 -33.27
N LEU A 239 0.98 -3.99 -32.15
CA LEU A 239 1.67 -2.70 -32.08
C LEU A 239 3.08 -2.89 -31.56
N THR A 240 4.06 -2.26 -32.18
CA THR A 240 5.45 -2.21 -31.74
C THR A 240 5.91 -0.77 -31.65
N ILE A 241 6.44 -0.39 -30.49
CA ILE A 241 6.93 0.96 -30.23
C ILE A 241 8.45 0.96 -30.39
N PRO A 242 9.02 1.86 -31.21
CA PRO A 242 10.46 1.88 -31.49
C PRO A 242 11.21 2.55 -30.33
N PHE A 243 11.28 1.89 -29.18
CA PHE A 243 12.04 2.42 -28.05
C PHE A 243 13.54 2.45 -28.32
N GLN A 244 14.19 3.46 -27.74
CA GLN A 244 15.64 3.45 -27.57
C GLN A 244 15.95 2.96 -26.15
N GLY A 245 16.70 1.87 -26.07
CA GLY A 245 17.00 1.19 -24.82
C GLY A 245 15.91 0.19 -24.39
N ASP A 246 16.09 -0.36 -23.23
CA ASP A 246 15.16 -1.29 -22.58
C ASP A 246 14.06 -0.52 -21.83
N CYS A 247 12.85 -1.05 -21.75
CA CYS A 247 11.76 -0.44 -20.99
C CYS A 247 11.29 -1.36 -19.85
N GLN A 248 12.20 -1.88 -19.08
CA GLN A 248 11.91 -2.77 -17.98
C GLN A 248 11.09 -2.04 -16.88
N GLY A 249 9.82 -2.39 -16.71
CA GLY A 249 8.95 -1.83 -15.70
C GLY A 249 8.37 -0.43 -15.98
N ALA A 250 8.55 0.12 -17.16
CA ALA A 250 8.23 1.51 -17.49
C ALA A 250 6.88 1.71 -18.18
N LEU A 251 5.85 1.01 -17.76
CA LEU A 251 4.47 1.21 -18.22
C LEU A 251 3.57 1.72 -17.11
N ALA A 252 2.66 2.62 -17.42
CA ALA A 252 1.60 3.04 -16.50
C ALA A 252 0.34 3.48 -17.26
N TYR A 253 -0.82 3.12 -16.75
CA TYR A 253 -2.08 3.81 -17.07
C TYR A 253 -2.15 5.11 -16.28
N ALA A 254 -2.89 6.09 -16.80
CA ALA A 254 -3.13 7.36 -16.13
C ALA A 254 -4.62 7.50 -15.72
N GLU A 255 -5.27 8.61 -16.06
CA GLU A 255 -6.67 8.86 -15.70
C GLU A 255 -7.66 8.15 -16.63
N ASP A 256 -7.29 8.00 -17.90
CA ASP A 256 -8.08 7.36 -18.94
C ASP A 256 -7.45 6.03 -19.35
N ASP A 257 -8.16 4.94 -19.13
CA ASP A 257 -7.69 3.58 -19.43
C ASP A 257 -7.59 3.26 -20.94
N ARG A 258 -7.99 4.18 -21.81
CA ARG A 258 -7.71 4.12 -23.24
C ARG A 258 -6.23 4.32 -23.52
N TYR A 259 -5.55 5.16 -22.73
CA TYR A 259 -4.17 5.54 -22.97
C TYR A 259 -3.22 4.85 -21.98
N LEU A 260 -2.22 4.20 -22.55
CA LEU A 260 -1.10 3.65 -21.79
C LEU A 260 0.14 4.52 -22.04
N TYR A 261 0.90 4.78 -21.00
CA TYR A 261 2.12 5.57 -21.08
C TYR A 261 3.34 4.69 -20.87
N ALA A 262 4.38 4.95 -21.65
CA ALA A 262 5.63 4.23 -21.59
C ALA A 262 6.82 5.20 -21.55
N MET A 263 7.68 5.06 -20.55
CA MET A 263 8.95 5.79 -20.48
C MET A 263 10.06 4.96 -21.10
N SER A 264 10.80 5.57 -22.00
CA SER A 264 11.97 4.99 -22.66
C SER A 264 13.18 5.90 -22.44
N GLY A 265 14.37 5.44 -22.81
CA GLY A 265 15.59 6.23 -22.73
C GLY A 265 15.55 7.54 -23.50
N ASP A 266 14.74 7.62 -24.53
CA ASP A 266 14.65 8.77 -25.43
C ASP A 266 13.40 9.63 -25.20
N GLY A 267 12.47 9.25 -24.30
CA GLY A 267 11.29 10.07 -24.01
C GLY A 267 10.09 9.32 -23.47
N LEU A 268 9.01 10.06 -23.25
CA LEU A 268 7.70 9.55 -22.85
C LEU A 268 6.81 9.36 -24.08
N TYR A 269 6.18 8.20 -24.15
CA TYR A 269 5.24 7.83 -25.19
C TYR A 269 3.84 7.64 -24.61
N GLU A 270 2.82 8.10 -25.36
CA GLU A 270 1.42 7.80 -25.16
C GLU A 270 0.99 6.77 -26.21
N ILE A 271 0.32 5.74 -25.78
CA ILE A 271 -0.12 4.61 -26.59
C ILE A 271 -1.64 4.57 -26.54
N ASP A 272 -2.28 4.75 -27.68
CA ASP A 272 -3.74 4.57 -27.84
C ASP A 272 -4.04 3.09 -28.06
N LEU A 273 -4.69 2.47 -27.07
CA LEU A 273 -4.98 1.04 -27.11
C LEU A 273 -6.14 0.69 -28.05
N GLU A 274 -7.04 1.65 -28.35
CA GLU A 274 -8.15 1.46 -29.27
C GLU A 274 -7.72 1.62 -30.74
N ASP A 275 -7.05 2.74 -31.04
CA ASP A 275 -6.59 3.04 -32.40
C ASP A 275 -5.29 2.33 -32.75
N LYS A 276 -4.68 1.63 -31.78
CA LYS A 276 -3.43 0.90 -31.91
C LYS A 276 -2.30 1.76 -32.50
N GLY A 277 -2.18 2.96 -31.95
CA GLY A 277 -1.18 3.94 -32.32
C GLY A 277 -0.34 4.41 -31.14
N TYR A 278 0.71 5.15 -31.42
CA TYR A 278 1.50 5.81 -30.37
C TYR A 278 1.96 7.19 -30.81
N THR A 279 2.20 8.05 -29.82
CA THR A 279 2.76 9.38 -29.99
C THR A 279 3.88 9.60 -28.99
N LYS A 280 5.04 10.07 -29.45
CA LYS A 280 6.09 10.53 -28.55
C LYS A 280 5.71 11.92 -28.03
N LEU A 281 5.49 12.04 -26.76
CA LEU A 281 5.01 13.27 -26.12
C LEU A 281 6.13 14.30 -25.93
N PHE A 282 7.32 13.83 -25.57
CA PHE A 282 8.53 14.63 -25.48
C PHE A 282 9.79 13.76 -25.53
N ALA A 283 10.93 14.37 -25.82
CA ALA A 283 12.23 13.72 -25.72
C ALA A 283 12.90 14.08 -24.37
N THR A 284 13.65 13.14 -23.79
CA THR A 284 14.42 13.40 -22.55
C THR A 284 15.41 14.55 -22.74
N SER A 285 15.98 14.70 -23.95
CA SER A 285 16.88 15.80 -24.30
C SER A 285 16.26 17.20 -24.25
N ASP A 286 14.94 17.30 -24.23
CA ASP A 286 14.24 18.59 -24.20
C ASP A 286 14.20 19.22 -22.80
N TYR A 287 14.58 18.44 -21.76
CA TYR A 287 14.47 18.84 -20.37
C TYR A 287 15.81 18.77 -19.62
N PRO A 288 16.31 19.91 -19.10
CA PRO A 288 17.56 19.94 -18.32
C PRO A 288 17.55 19.08 -17.06
N ALA A 289 16.37 18.71 -16.57
CA ALA A 289 16.24 17.79 -15.43
C ALA A 289 16.92 16.43 -15.68
N PHE A 290 17.03 16.02 -16.96
CA PHE A 290 17.72 14.79 -17.36
C PHE A 290 19.22 14.96 -17.58
N ASP A 291 19.79 16.16 -17.46
CA ASP A 291 21.23 16.36 -17.64
C ASP A 291 22.03 15.50 -16.66
N GLY A 292 22.93 14.68 -17.20
CA GLY A 292 23.73 13.75 -16.43
C GLY A 292 22.99 12.52 -15.90
N VAL A 293 21.72 12.33 -16.26
CA VAL A 293 20.96 11.11 -15.95
C VAL A 293 21.25 10.06 -17.02
N ASN A 294 21.52 8.82 -16.59
CA ASN A 294 21.64 7.70 -17.53
C ASN A 294 20.24 7.27 -18.00
N THR A 295 19.75 7.93 -19.04
CA THR A 295 18.44 7.63 -19.64
C THR A 295 18.47 6.40 -20.55
N GLY A 296 19.65 5.97 -21.01
CA GLY A 296 19.84 4.80 -21.87
C GLY A 296 19.96 3.48 -21.10
N GLN A 297 19.84 3.50 -19.79
CA GLN A 297 19.90 2.30 -18.96
C GLN A 297 18.74 1.34 -19.26
N TRP A 298 18.93 0.08 -18.99
CA TRP A 298 17.96 -0.97 -19.27
C TRP A 298 16.84 -1.10 -18.21
N ARG A 299 16.93 -0.38 -17.08
CA ARG A 299 15.95 -0.38 -16.01
C ARG A 299 15.31 1.00 -15.88
N HIS A 300 14.06 1.10 -16.29
CA HIS A 300 13.19 2.25 -16.01
C HIS A 300 11.91 1.73 -15.41
N TYR A 301 11.34 2.47 -14.46
CA TYR A 301 10.05 2.14 -13.88
C TYR A 301 9.18 3.38 -13.92
N LEU A 302 7.89 3.20 -14.16
CA LEU A 302 6.91 4.27 -14.27
C LEU A 302 5.69 3.95 -13.42
N THR A 303 5.20 4.93 -12.70
CA THR A 303 3.91 4.86 -12.01
C THR A 303 3.17 6.17 -12.10
N TYR A 304 1.84 6.15 -12.03
CA TYR A 304 1.01 7.35 -12.09
C TYR A 304 0.35 7.61 -10.75
N SER A 305 0.43 8.86 -10.27
CA SER A 305 -0.29 9.37 -9.11
C SER A 305 -1.60 10.04 -9.56
N LYS A 306 -2.74 9.41 -9.28
CA LYS A 306 -4.05 10.03 -9.50
C LYS A 306 -4.27 11.23 -8.57
N TYR A 307 -3.65 11.22 -7.40
CA TYR A 307 -3.73 12.31 -6.43
C TYR A 307 -3.03 13.57 -6.92
N ASP A 308 -1.78 13.43 -7.38
CA ASP A 308 -0.95 14.55 -7.84
C ASP A 308 -1.08 14.82 -9.34
N LYS A 309 -1.80 13.96 -10.09
CA LYS A 309 -1.94 14.01 -11.55
C LYS A 309 -0.60 14.06 -12.28
N CYS A 310 0.32 13.21 -11.86
CA CYS A 310 1.67 13.16 -12.39
C CYS A 310 2.19 11.73 -12.49
N PHE A 311 3.21 11.55 -13.32
CA PHE A 311 4.01 10.33 -13.34
C PHE A 311 5.24 10.48 -12.46
N PHE A 312 5.66 9.38 -11.85
CA PHE A 312 6.99 9.21 -11.28
C PHE A 312 7.74 8.18 -12.09
N ALA A 313 8.96 8.54 -12.52
CA ALA A 313 9.85 7.67 -13.25
C ALA A 313 11.15 7.46 -12.48
N SER A 314 11.50 6.21 -12.15
CA SER A 314 12.76 5.92 -11.47
C SER A 314 13.88 5.63 -12.47
N TYR A 315 15.08 6.07 -12.10
CA TYR A 315 16.33 5.88 -12.83
C TYR A 315 17.35 5.23 -11.90
N PRO A 316 17.33 3.88 -11.74
CA PRO A 316 18.16 3.16 -10.78
C PRO A 316 19.64 3.49 -10.87
N GLU A 317 20.23 3.46 -12.07
CA GLU A 317 21.66 3.75 -12.25
C GLU A 317 22.05 5.21 -11.97
N SER A 318 21.07 6.11 -11.92
CA SER A 318 21.27 7.51 -11.52
C SER A 318 20.78 7.79 -10.10
N ASN A 319 20.35 6.75 -9.36
CA ASN A 319 19.91 6.84 -7.98
C ASN A 319 18.81 7.89 -7.75
N GLY A 320 17.88 8.04 -8.71
CA GLY A 320 16.92 9.13 -8.65
C GLY A 320 15.55 8.82 -9.21
N ILE A 321 14.62 9.70 -8.85
CA ILE A 321 13.23 9.67 -9.29
C ILE A 321 12.88 11.02 -9.89
N MET A 322 12.30 11.00 -11.10
CA MET A 322 11.73 12.15 -11.79
C MET A 322 10.24 12.25 -11.51
N LYS A 323 9.73 13.49 -11.46
CA LYS A 323 8.31 13.80 -11.54
C LYS A 323 8.01 14.43 -12.89
N ILE A 324 6.93 13.95 -13.54
CA ILE A 324 6.54 14.32 -14.90
C ILE A 324 5.05 14.66 -14.88
N TRP A 325 4.67 15.86 -15.29
CA TRP A 325 3.26 16.29 -15.27
C TRP A 325 2.93 17.27 -16.39
N LYS A 326 1.65 17.52 -16.61
CA LYS A 326 1.20 18.64 -17.44
C LYS A 326 0.88 19.84 -16.56
N ASP A 327 1.41 21.00 -16.90
CA ASP A 327 1.03 22.25 -16.24
C ASP A 327 -0.38 22.73 -16.66
N THR A 328 -0.80 23.84 -16.12
CA THR A 328 -2.13 24.43 -16.41
C THR A 328 -2.33 24.84 -17.87
N SER A 329 -1.25 25.02 -18.63
CA SER A 329 -1.30 25.27 -20.08
C SER A 329 -1.37 23.98 -20.91
N GLY A 330 -1.22 22.82 -20.29
CA GLY A 330 -1.12 21.53 -20.94
C GLY A 330 0.28 21.16 -21.40
N ALA A 331 1.30 21.99 -21.12
CA ALA A 331 2.67 21.70 -21.45
C ALA A 331 3.28 20.69 -20.47
N TRP A 332 4.07 19.74 -20.98
CA TRP A 332 4.79 18.80 -20.14
C TRP A 332 5.89 19.50 -19.35
N GLN A 333 6.02 19.09 -18.10
CA GLN A 333 7.02 19.54 -17.16
C GLN A 333 7.73 18.34 -16.57
N VAL A 334 9.03 18.49 -16.30
CA VAL A 334 9.86 17.44 -15.69
C VAL A 334 10.75 18.07 -14.62
N GLU A 335 10.80 17.46 -13.46
CA GLU A 335 11.72 17.84 -12.38
C GLU A 335 12.35 16.62 -11.72
N ARG A 336 13.53 16.80 -11.12
CA ARG A 336 14.10 15.82 -10.19
C ARG A 336 13.26 15.83 -8.91
N TYR A 337 12.69 14.68 -8.58
CA TYR A 337 11.78 14.57 -7.43
C TYR A 337 12.48 14.13 -6.15
N ALA A 338 13.33 13.09 -6.23
CA ALA A 338 14.06 12.57 -5.06
C ALA A 338 15.35 11.88 -5.49
N GLY A 339 16.34 11.87 -4.62
CA GLY A 339 17.64 11.23 -4.86
C GLY A 339 18.56 12.06 -5.76
N PHE A 340 19.24 11.44 -6.70
CA PHE A 340 20.29 12.00 -7.55
C PHE A 340 21.53 12.47 -6.80
N GLN A 341 21.65 12.10 -5.53
CA GLN A 341 22.84 12.41 -4.74
C GLN A 341 23.98 11.45 -5.08
N PRO A 342 25.23 11.93 -5.18
CA PRO A 342 26.36 11.07 -5.32
C PRO A 342 26.54 10.26 -4.03
N GLY A 343 26.44 8.96 -4.11
CA GLY A 343 26.69 8.12 -2.94
C GLY A 343 26.03 6.77 -3.03
N TRP A 344 26.85 5.78 -2.97
CA TRP A 344 26.50 4.36 -3.03
C TRP A 344 26.63 3.69 -1.65
N LEU A 345 26.75 4.49 -0.58
CA LEU A 345 27.17 3.99 0.72
C LEU A 345 26.04 3.71 1.70
N ALA A 346 24.91 4.38 1.64
CA ALA A 346 23.76 4.10 2.52
C ALA A 346 22.52 4.87 2.07
N THR A 347 21.35 4.26 2.24
CA THR A 347 20.09 5.00 2.19
C THR A 347 20.05 5.98 3.36
N ALA A 348 19.90 7.26 3.08
CA ALA A 348 19.73 8.31 4.08
C ALA A 348 18.32 8.89 3.98
N PHE A 349 17.81 9.33 5.11
CA PHE A 349 16.47 9.93 5.25
C PHE A 349 16.61 11.43 5.44
N GLY A 350 15.65 12.20 4.98
CA GLY A 350 15.62 13.65 5.11
C GLY A 350 14.88 14.31 3.97
N ASP A 351 15.27 15.53 3.64
CA ASP A 351 14.74 16.21 2.46
C ASP A 351 15.02 15.41 1.19
N ARG A 352 14.00 15.28 0.34
CA ARG A 352 14.02 14.39 -0.83
C ARG A 352 15.08 14.75 -1.89
N LEU A 353 15.54 15.98 -1.93
CA LEU A 353 16.50 16.46 -2.93
C LEU A 353 17.90 16.68 -2.35
N THR A 354 18.00 17.03 -1.06
CA THR A 354 19.27 17.38 -0.44
C THR A 354 19.83 16.26 0.43
N ASP A 355 18.99 15.51 1.12
CA ASP A 355 19.41 14.57 2.14
C ASP A 355 19.14 13.10 1.76
N ALA A 356 18.05 12.85 1.00
CA ALA A 356 17.66 11.49 0.66
C ALA A 356 18.64 10.86 -0.34
N VAL A 357 19.29 9.79 0.08
CA VAL A 357 20.13 8.95 -0.78
C VAL A 357 19.36 7.69 -1.12
N LEU A 358 19.03 7.53 -2.38
CA LEU A 358 18.41 6.33 -2.92
C LEU A 358 19.51 5.46 -3.54
N LYS A 359 19.43 4.16 -3.31
CA LYS A 359 20.31 3.21 -3.98
C LYS A 359 19.51 2.37 -4.95
N GLU A 360 19.73 2.58 -6.23
CA GLU A 360 19.07 1.85 -7.32
C GLU A 360 17.54 1.75 -7.13
N PRO A 361 16.80 2.88 -7.02
CA PRO A 361 15.35 2.85 -6.82
C PRO A 361 14.68 2.17 -8.02
N CYS A 362 13.96 1.09 -7.77
CA CYS A 362 13.34 0.27 -8.81
C CYS A 362 11.81 0.48 -8.85
N GLY A 363 11.05 -0.56 -8.50
CA GLY A 363 9.59 -0.52 -8.55
C GLY A 363 8.98 0.55 -7.65
N MET A 364 7.91 1.16 -8.14
CA MET A 364 7.21 2.23 -7.42
C MET A 364 5.70 2.00 -7.44
N ALA A 365 5.03 2.45 -6.39
CA ALA A 365 3.58 2.51 -6.32
C ALA A 365 3.13 3.75 -5.55
N VAL A 366 1.99 4.31 -5.92
CA VAL A 366 1.39 5.46 -5.24
C VAL A 366 0.05 5.03 -4.62
N ASN A 367 -0.17 5.38 -3.37
CA ASN A 367 -1.47 5.13 -2.73
C ASN A 367 -2.48 6.26 -3.05
N SER A 368 -3.72 6.09 -2.57
CA SER A 368 -4.80 7.07 -2.79
C SER A 368 -4.58 8.43 -2.13
N SER A 369 -3.63 8.53 -1.20
CA SER A 369 -3.26 9.77 -0.50
C SER A 369 -2.08 10.50 -1.15
N GLY A 370 -1.53 9.99 -2.26
CA GLY A 370 -0.37 10.56 -2.94
C GLY A 370 0.99 10.15 -2.36
N GLU A 371 1.02 9.20 -1.41
CA GLU A 371 2.29 8.70 -0.89
C GLU A 371 2.95 7.76 -1.88
N LEU A 372 4.19 8.06 -2.25
CA LEU A 372 5.01 7.26 -3.16
C LEU A 372 5.83 6.25 -2.36
N TYR A 373 5.62 4.98 -2.65
CA TYR A 373 6.41 3.86 -2.14
C TYR A 373 7.44 3.46 -3.19
N VAL A 374 8.69 3.25 -2.76
CA VAL A 374 9.81 2.94 -3.65
C VAL A 374 10.56 1.73 -3.09
N CYS A 375 10.92 0.78 -3.97
CA CYS A 375 11.73 -0.40 -3.64
C CYS A 375 13.18 -0.23 -4.06
#